data_97174a8eb479612bf53e48ad7a6a7886
#
_entry.id   97174a8eb479612bf53e48ad7a6a7886
#
_cell.length_a   1.000
_cell.length_b   1.000
_cell.length_c   1.000
_cell.angle_alpha   90.00
_cell.angle_beta   90.00
_cell.angle_gamma   90.00
#
_symmetry.space_group_name_H-M   'P 1'
#
loop_
_entity.id
_entity.type
_entity.pdbx_description
1 polymer ?
#
loop_
_entity_poly.entity_id
_entity_poly.type
_entity_poly.pdbx_seq_one_letter_code
_entity_poly.pdbx_strand_id
1 'polypeptide(L)' 'MASKRLTVQQRKDIFQTVVSTQDTNLMSVADSYRHVAEHFEVSEAQVRQIAQEGIDKEWPPLNEAMQEVG' A
#
# COMPACT_ATOMS: atom_id res chain seq x y z
N MET A 1 -4.73 20.43 -5.16
CA MET A 1 -5.32 19.36 -5.95
C MET A 1 -6.08 18.40 -5.08
N ALA A 2 -7.29 18.07 -5.48
CA ALA A 2 -8.06 17.12 -4.71
C ALA A 2 -7.49 15.72 -4.85
N SER A 3 -7.53 14.98 -3.75
CA SER A 3 -7.14 13.58 -3.78
C SER A 3 -8.20 12.77 -4.52
N LYS A 4 -7.76 11.72 -5.19
CA LYS A 4 -8.68 10.78 -5.78
C LYS A 4 -9.51 10.12 -4.70
N ARG A 5 -10.79 9.93 -4.98
CA ARG A 5 -11.65 9.16 -4.10
C ARG A 5 -11.52 7.70 -4.50
N LEU A 6 -11.07 6.88 -3.58
CA LEU A 6 -10.77 5.48 -3.87
C LEU A 6 -11.74 4.56 -3.16
N THR A 7 -12.12 3.48 -3.82
CA THR A 7 -12.92 2.43 -3.18
C THR A 7 -12.04 1.64 -2.24
N VAL A 8 -12.66 0.84 -1.38
CA VAL A 8 -11.92 -0.03 -0.48
C VAL A 8 -11.04 -0.99 -1.28
N GLN A 9 -11.58 -1.54 -2.36
CA GLN A 9 -10.82 -2.48 -3.18
C GLN A 9 -9.60 -1.81 -3.79
N GLN A 10 -9.75 -0.59 -4.27
CA GLN A 10 -8.63 0.15 -4.83
C GLN A 10 -7.57 0.41 -3.78
N ARG A 11 -7.98 0.75 -2.57
CA ARG A 11 -7.01 0.98 -1.49
C ARG A 11 -6.28 -0.30 -1.12
N LYS A 12 -6.97 -1.43 -1.11
CA LYS A 12 -6.33 -2.70 -0.85
C LYS A 12 -5.32 -3.06 -1.93
N ASP A 13 -5.65 -2.78 -3.18
CA ASP A 13 -4.74 -3.00 -4.29
C ASP A 13 -3.48 -2.17 -4.15
N ILE A 14 -3.63 -0.90 -3.77
CA ILE A 14 -2.51 -0.01 -3.55
C ILE A 14 -1.65 -0.53 -2.40
N PHE A 15 -2.28 -0.91 -1.30
CA PHE A 15 -1.57 -1.44 -0.15
C PHE A 15 -0.76 -2.68 -0.51
N GLN A 16 -1.37 -3.60 -1.23
CA GLN A 16 -0.70 -4.81 -1.66
C GLN A 16 0.50 -4.50 -2.54
N THR A 17 0.35 -3.53 -3.43
CA THR A 17 1.44 -3.11 -4.30
C THR A 17 2.57 -2.49 -3.50
N VAL A 18 2.26 -1.68 -2.49
CA VAL A 18 3.28 -1.11 -1.62
C VAL A 18 4.07 -2.22 -0.93
N VAL A 19 3.38 -3.18 -0.35
CA VAL A 19 4.05 -4.28 0.35
C VAL A 19 4.93 -5.07 -0.61
N SER A 20 4.42 -5.40 -1.78
CA SER A 20 5.19 -6.13 -2.77
C SER A 20 6.42 -5.36 -3.22
N THR A 21 6.27 -4.07 -3.44
CA THR A 21 7.38 -3.23 -3.89
C THR A 21 8.47 -3.16 -2.83
N GLN A 22 8.09 -3.01 -1.58
CA GLN A 22 9.07 -2.97 -0.50
C GLN A 22 9.74 -4.32 -0.28
N ASP A 23 9.00 -5.38 -0.50
CA ASP A 23 9.46 -6.73 -0.23
C ASP A 23 10.48 -7.20 -1.25
N THR A 24 10.28 -6.87 -2.51
CA THR A 24 11.10 -7.38 -3.60
C THR A 24 12.16 -6.42 -4.07
N ASN A 25 12.30 -5.27 -3.44
CA ASN A 25 13.02 -4.20 -4.04
C ASN A 25 14.10 -3.60 -3.20
N LEU A 26 14.94 -2.90 -3.87
CA LEU A 26 16.07 -2.20 -3.29
C LEU A 26 15.76 -0.73 -3.02
N MET A 27 14.52 -0.32 -3.21
CA MET A 27 14.10 1.04 -2.96
C MET A 27 13.94 1.30 -1.47
N SER A 28 14.16 2.56 -1.07
CA SER A 28 13.78 2.99 0.26
C SER A 28 12.27 3.00 0.40
N VAL A 29 11.79 3.09 1.64
CA VAL A 29 10.35 3.15 1.91
C VAL A 29 9.74 4.36 1.21
N ALA A 30 10.41 5.52 1.30
CA ALA A 30 9.90 6.74 0.68
C ALA A 30 9.81 6.59 -0.83
N ASP A 31 10.82 5.97 -1.44
CA ASP A 31 10.81 5.77 -2.89
C ASP A 31 9.72 4.81 -3.31
N SER A 32 9.44 3.80 -2.50
CA SER A 32 8.37 2.85 -2.83
C SER A 32 7.02 3.57 -2.83
N TYR A 33 6.79 4.46 -1.87
CA TYR A 33 5.55 5.23 -1.85
C TYR A 33 5.39 6.08 -3.10
N ARG A 34 6.49 6.73 -3.51
CA ARG A 34 6.45 7.55 -4.73
C ARG A 34 6.16 6.72 -5.95
N HIS A 35 6.83 5.58 -6.06
CA HIS A 35 6.65 4.68 -7.19
C HIS A 35 5.19 4.22 -7.30
N VAL A 36 4.61 3.81 -6.18
CA VAL A 36 3.23 3.35 -6.16
C VAL A 36 2.28 4.50 -6.46
N ALA A 37 2.56 5.69 -5.91
CA ALA A 37 1.72 6.86 -6.17
C ALA A 37 1.66 7.17 -7.66
N GLU A 38 2.79 7.11 -8.33
CA GLU A 38 2.83 7.37 -9.77
C GLU A 38 2.08 6.30 -10.55
N HIS A 39 2.24 5.06 -10.14
CA HIS A 39 1.58 3.94 -10.81
C HIS A 39 0.06 4.05 -10.75
N PHE A 40 -0.48 4.45 -9.63
CA PHE A 40 -1.92 4.54 -9.44
C PHE A 40 -2.45 5.96 -9.65
N GLU A 41 -1.58 6.90 -9.96
CA GLU A 41 -1.97 8.30 -10.20
C GLU A 41 -2.64 8.93 -9.00
N VAL A 42 -2.06 8.69 -7.83
CA VAL A 42 -2.50 9.29 -6.57
C VAL A 42 -1.31 10.01 -5.93
N SER A 43 -1.57 10.74 -4.85
CA SER A 43 -0.49 11.46 -4.16
C SER A 43 0.27 10.53 -3.23
N GLU A 44 1.53 10.87 -2.93
CA GLU A 44 2.29 10.12 -1.94
C GLU A 44 1.62 10.13 -0.58
N ALA A 45 1.04 11.29 -0.20
CA ALA A 45 0.34 11.37 1.08
C ALA A 45 -0.80 10.38 1.14
N GLN A 46 -1.51 10.23 0.04
CA GLN A 46 -2.60 9.28 -0.03
C GLN A 46 -2.09 7.84 0.11
N VAL A 47 -0.98 7.53 -0.54
CA VAL A 47 -0.38 6.20 -0.42
C VAL A 47 0.05 5.93 1.02
N ARG A 48 0.64 6.91 1.70
CA ARG A 48 1.04 6.75 3.09
C ARG A 48 -0.15 6.48 4.00
N GLN A 49 -1.25 7.20 3.79
CA GLN A 49 -2.46 6.97 4.57
C GLN A 49 -3.01 5.58 4.33
N ILE A 50 -2.98 5.13 3.08
CA ILE A 50 -3.46 3.79 2.74
C ILE A 50 -2.56 2.74 3.37
N ALA A 51 -1.26 2.95 3.36
CA ALA A 51 -0.34 2.00 3.98
C ALA A 51 -0.63 1.86 5.47
N GLN A 52 -0.89 2.97 6.15
CA GLN A 52 -1.22 2.93 7.56
C GLN A 52 -2.56 2.25 7.80
N GLU A 53 -3.53 2.55 6.97
CA GLU A 53 -4.84 1.92 7.07
C GLU A 53 -4.74 0.41 6.90
N GLY A 54 -3.95 -0.03 5.94
CA GLY A 54 -3.77 -1.46 5.69
C GLY A 54 -3.14 -2.16 6.87
N ILE A 55 -2.17 -1.51 7.52
CA ILE A 55 -1.54 -2.07 8.70
C ILE A 55 -2.55 -2.17 9.83
N ASP A 56 -3.32 -1.11 10.05
CA ASP A 56 -4.29 -1.08 11.14
C ASP A 56 -5.39 -2.11 10.95
N LYS A 57 -5.79 -2.35 9.72
CA LYS A 57 -6.87 -3.29 9.40
C LYS A 57 -6.37 -4.65 9.00
N GLU A 58 -5.06 -4.84 9.00
CA GLU A 58 -4.43 -6.11 8.66
C GLU A 58 -4.90 -6.63 7.29
N TRP A 59 -4.88 -5.74 6.31
CA TRP A 59 -5.23 -6.13 4.94
C TRP A 59 -4.21 -7.14 4.40
N PRO A 60 -4.61 -8.00 3.43
CA PRO A 60 -3.64 -8.87 2.79
C PRO A 60 -2.50 -8.05 2.19
N PRO A 61 -1.26 -8.57 2.22
CA PRO A 61 -0.92 -9.93 2.63
C PRO A 61 -0.66 -10.12 4.11
N LEU A 62 -0.83 -9.08 4.95
CA LEU A 62 -0.55 -9.21 6.38
C LEU A 62 -1.42 -10.28 7.02
N ASN A 63 -2.69 -10.26 6.69
CA ASN A 63 -3.63 -11.24 7.21
C ASN A 63 -3.22 -12.65 6.83
N GLU A 64 -2.79 -12.83 5.59
CA GLU A 64 -2.40 -14.14 5.09
C GLU A 64 -1.15 -14.65 5.80
N ALA A 65 -0.19 -13.76 6.02
CA ALA A 65 1.04 -14.13 6.69
C ALA A 65 0.76 -14.59 8.11
N MET A 66 -0.17 -13.93 8.79
CA MET A 66 -0.53 -14.30 10.14
C MET A 66 -1.21 -15.65 10.20
N GLN A 67 -1.98 -15.98 9.18
CA GLN A 67 -2.68 -17.26 9.15
C GLN A 67 -1.74 -18.43 8.95
N GLU A 68 -0.61 -18.21 8.35
CA GLU A 68 0.33 -19.28 8.08
C GLU A 68 1.09 -19.72 9.30
N VAL A 69 1.00 -18.97 10.36
CA VAL A 69 1.76 -19.28 11.56
C VAL A 69 1.15 -20.46 12.32
N GLY A 70 -0.05 -20.79 12.00
CA GLY A 70 -0.74 -21.88 12.70
C GLY A 70 -0.06 -23.22 12.64
#